data_77d751194c3faf7572bf19352eea866f
#
_entry.id   77d751194c3faf7572bf19352eea866f
#
_cell.length_a   1.000
_cell.length_b   1.000
_cell.length_c   1.000
_cell.angle_alpha   90.00
_cell.angle_beta   90.00
_cell.angle_gamma   90.00
#
_symmetry.space_group_name_H-M   'P 1'
#
loop_
_entity.id
_entity.type
_entity.pdbx_description
1 polymer ?
#
loop_
_entity_poly.entity_id
_entity_poly.type
_entity_poly.pdbx_seq_one_letter_code
_entity_poly.pdbx_strand_id
1 'polypeptide(L)'
;LNPADKKAMAQFISVKDLVDENITVEVIDIILVLDTSSSMLAEDFKPNRLEAVKDAAQEFIANRNGDRIGLLVFGKETFIQCPLTIDYSVLNSLLNEVTVMEPKYDGTAIGVAIASGVNRLRNSDSESKVIILLSDGSNNAGSIDPISAAKIAKEYGIKVYTIGAGTNQSITQIPGRGFVRNEIDEETLIGIADVTNAKYFRAIDKASLSGIYSEIDKLEKSEISVSYFSSFEEVYIWFILLGFVFIILSELLRTYYFRRVLWF
;
A
#
# COMPACT_ATOMS: atom_id res chain seq x y z
N LEU A 1 6.13 -21.81 -48.27
CA LEU A 1 5.67 -22.20 -46.93
C LEU A 1 4.14 -22.32 -46.95
N ASN A 2 3.66 -23.52 -46.62
CA ASN A 2 2.25 -23.88 -46.61
C ASN A 2 1.46 -23.01 -45.59
N PRO A 3 0.22 -22.55 -45.89
CA PRO A 3 -0.60 -21.80 -44.94
C PRO A 3 -0.80 -22.49 -43.57
N ALA A 4 -0.73 -23.83 -43.53
CA ALA A 4 -0.80 -24.62 -42.30
C ALA A 4 0.43 -24.41 -41.41
N ASP A 5 1.65 -24.26 -42.00
CA ASP A 5 2.90 -24.04 -41.24
C ASP A 5 2.96 -22.64 -40.61
N LYS A 6 2.37 -21.63 -41.29
CA LYS A 6 2.25 -20.28 -40.72
C LYS A 6 1.32 -20.24 -39.51
N LYS A 7 0.23 -21.04 -39.54
CA LYS A 7 -0.72 -21.10 -38.43
C LYS A 7 -0.16 -21.86 -37.23
N ALA A 8 0.62 -22.92 -37.44
CA ALA A 8 1.33 -23.67 -36.41
C ALA A 8 2.43 -22.81 -35.77
N MET A 9 3.18 -22.03 -36.57
CA MET A 9 4.23 -21.15 -36.11
C MET A 9 3.67 -19.96 -35.29
N ALA A 10 2.52 -19.38 -35.72
CA ALA A 10 1.80 -18.36 -34.95
C ALA A 10 1.24 -18.90 -33.62
N GLN A 11 0.81 -20.16 -33.61
CA GLN A 11 0.32 -20.84 -32.41
C GLN A 11 1.46 -21.15 -31.42
N PHE A 12 2.68 -21.47 -31.94
CA PHE A 12 3.87 -21.71 -31.14
C PHE A 12 4.39 -20.41 -30.49
N ILE A 13 4.33 -19.28 -31.19
CA ILE A 13 4.68 -17.95 -30.65
C ILE A 13 3.68 -17.56 -29.56
N SER A 14 2.36 -17.77 -29.77
CA SER A 14 1.31 -17.48 -28.79
C SER A 14 1.41 -18.32 -27.51
N VAL A 15 1.90 -19.56 -27.59
CA VAL A 15 2.09 -20.42 -26.40
C VAL A 15 3.34 -20.02 -25.62
N LYS A 16 4.39 -19.51 -26.28
CA LYS A 16 5.61 -19.06 -25.64
C LYS A 16 5.38 -17.73 -24.91
N ASP A 17 4.55 -16.84 -25.46
CA ASP A 17 4.15 -15.59 -24.82
C ASP A 17 3.22 -15.79 -23.61
N LEU A 18 2.58 -16.97 -23.49
CA LEU A 18 1.70 -17.33 -22.36
C LEU A 18 2.45 -18.00 -21.19
N VAL A 19 3.73 -18.36 -21.36
CA VAL A 19 4.49 -19.10 -20.33
C VAL A 19 5.43 -18.20 -19.55
N ASP A 20 5.73 -16.98 -20.01
CA ASP A 20 6.65 -16.04 -19.38
C ASP A 20 5.97 -14.80 -18.73
N GLU A 21 4.63 -14.72 -18.69
CA GLU A 21 4.00 -13.84 -17.72
C GLU A 21 4.04 -14.49 -16.34
N ASN A 22 5.16 -14.38 -15.65
CA ASN A 22 5.15 -14.28 -14.20
C ASN A 22 4.37 -13.00 -13.87
N ILE A 23 3.05 -13.12 -13.82
CA ILE A 23 2.19 -12.09 -13.21
C ILE A 23 2.53 -12.15 -11.72
N THR A 24 3.60 -11.47 -11.33
CA THR A 24 3.82 -11.14 -9.93
C THR A 24 2.71 -10.16 -9.58
N VAL A 25 1.63 -10.68 -9.03
CA VAL A 25 0.63 -9.83 -8.37
C VAL A 25 1.32 -9.20 -7.19
N GLU A 26 1.75 -7.97 -7.35
CA GLU A 26 2.38 -7.24 -6.24
C GLU A 26 1.31 -6.98 -5.19
N VAL A 27 1.52 -7.55 -4.03
CA VAL A 27 0.65 -7.44 -2.88
C VAL A 27 1.09 -6.22 -2.08
N ILE A 28 0.15 -5.32 -1.82
CA ILE A 28 0.35 -4.17 -0.94
C ILE A 28 -0.03 -4.58 0.50
N ASP A 29 0.83 -4.27 1.44
CA ASP A 29 0.51 -4.41 2.87
C ASP A 29 0.00 -3.09 3.41
N ILE A 30 -1.25 -3.07 3.85
CA ILE A 30 -1.95 -1.87 4.30
C ILE A 30 -2.35 -2.02 5.76
N ILE A 31 -2.01 -1.05 6.60
CA ILE A 31 -2.58 -0.93 7.94
C ILE A 31 -3.51 0.28 7.98
N LEU A 32 -4.79 0.02 8.19
CA LEU A 32 -5.77 1.05 8.52
C LEU A 32 -5.62 1.39 10.01
N VAL A 33 -5.40 2.67 10.31
CA VAL A 33 -5.23 3.19 11.68
C VAL A 33 -6.34 4.18 11.94
N LEU A 34 -7.34 3.78 12.72
CA LEU A 34 -8.55 4.55 12.95
C LEU A 34 -8.57 5.16 14.35
N ASP A 35 -8.80 6.45 14.40
CA ASP A 35 -9.06 7.18 15.64
C ASP A 35 -10.42 6.74 16.21
N THR A 36 -10.42 6.40 17.48
CA THR A 36 -11.63 6.01 18.23
C THR A 36 -11.80 6.85 19.49
N SER A 37 -11.19 8.04 19.52
CA SER A 37 -11.41 9.05 20.56
C SER A 37 -12.88 9.53 20.56
N SER A 38 -13.28 10.13 21.65
CA SER A 38 -14.67 10.57 21.81
C SER A 38 -15.13 11.65 20.82
N SER A 39 -14.20 12.39 20.21
CA SER A 39 -14.49 13.35 19.12
C SER A 39 -15.05 12.68 17.87
N MET A 40 -14.76 11.40 17.65
CA MET A 40 -15.32 10.62 16.55
C MET A 40 -16.83 10.35 16.66
N LEU A 41 -17.45 10.66 17.78
CA LEU A 41 -18.91 10.71 17.93
C LEU A 41 -19.55 11.98 17.36
N ALA A 42 -18.77 12.92 16.87
CA ALA A 42 -19.27 14.16 16.29
C ALA A 42 -20.21 13.89 15.12
N GLU A 43 -21.35 14.61 15.08
CA GLU A 43 -22.44 14.40 14.13
C GLU A 43 -22.36 15.34 12.90
N ASP A 44 -21.21 15.94 12.68
CA ASP A 44 -20.95 16.72 11.47
C ASP A 44 -20.87 15.83 10.23
N PHE A 45 -20.48 14.56 10.40
CA PHE A 45 -20.70 13.48 9.44
C PHE A 45 -21.93 12.66 9.84
N LYS A 46 -22.68 12.13 8.90
CA LYS A 46 -23.87 11.34 9.22
C LYS A 46 -23.59 9.83 9.14
N PRO A 47 -23.97 9.02 10.15
CA PRO A 47 -24.60 9.44 11.42
C PRO A 47 -23.63 10.12 12.40
N ASN A 48 -22.36 9.75 12.41
CA ASN A 48 -21.21 10.37 13.11
C ASN A 48 -19.93 10.09 12.35
N ARG A 49 -18.80 10.70 12.75
CA ARG A 49 -17.49 10.54 12.06
C ARG A 49 -17.05 9.09 12.03
N LEU A 50 -17.13 8.36 13.16
CA LEU A 50 -16.67 6.97 13.24
C LEU A 50 -17.43 6.08 12.25
N GLU A 51 -18.75 6.17 12.23
CA GLU A 51 -19.57 5.35 11.31
C GLU A 51 -19.31 5.73 9.83
N ALA A 52 -19.14 7.02 9.52
CA ALA A 52 -18.80 7.43 8.16
C ALA A 52 -17.42 6.90 7.72
N VAL A 53 -16.46 6.86 8.64
CA VAL A 53 -15.12 6.29 8.41
C VAL A 53 -15.19 4.77 8.20
N LYS A 54 -15.95 4.06 9.03
CA LYS A 54 -16.16 2.60 8.89
C LYS A 54 -16.77 2.26 7.53
N ASP A 55 -17.80 2.99 7.13
CA ASP A 55 -18.46 2.80 5.83
C ASP A 55 -17.47 3.01 4.66
N ALA A 56 -16.66 4.08 4.70
CA ALA A 56 -15.66 4.36 3.67
C ALA A 56 -14.52 3.32 3.66
N ALA A 57 -14.10 2.85 4.84
CA ALA A 57 -13.11 1.79 4.95
C ALA A 57 -13.64 0.44 4.41
N GLN A 58 -14.92 0.11 4.63
CA GLN A 58 -15.56 -1.06 4.04
C GLN A 58 -15.58 -1.01 2.51
N GLU A 59 -15.95 0.14 1.95
CA GLU A 59 -15.93 0.37 0.51
C GLU A 59 -14.52 0.21 -0.06
N PHE A 60 -13.50 0.74 0.63
CA PHE A 60 -12.10 0.57 0.26
C PHE A 60 -11.68 -0.90 0.28
N ILE A 61 -12.00 -1.64 1.35
CA ILE A 61 -11.69 -3.07 1.48
C ILE A 61 -12.37 -3.88 0.38
N ALA A 62 -13.64 -3.60 0.06
CA ALA A 62 -14.41 -4.31 -0.96
C ALA A 62 -13.82 -4.17 -2.38
N ASN A 63 -13.08 -3.09 -2.64
CA ASN A 63 -12.43 -2.82 -3.92
C ASN A 63 -11.02 -3.41 -4.03
N ARG A 64 -10.54 -4.15 -3.01
CA ARG A 64 -9.23 -4.80 -2.99
C ARG A 64 -9.28 -6.24 -3.45
N ASN A 65 -8.16 -6.67 -4.05
CA ASN A 65 -8.01 -8.06 -4.49
C ASN A 65 -6.55 -8.48 -4.32
N GLY A 66 -6.29 -9.33 -3.33
CA GLY A 66 -4.97 -9.89 -3.06
C GLY A 66 -4.13 -9.12 -2.03
N ASP A 67 -4.43 -7.87 -1.71
CA ASP A 67 -3.71 -7.08 -0.72
C ASP A 67 -3.94 -7.60 0.70
N ARG A 68 -2.91 -7.50 1.56
CA ARG A 68 -3.09 -7.79 2.99
C ARG A 68 -3.44 -6.51 3.74
N ILE A 69 -4.55 -6.55 4.44
CA ILE A 69 -5.04 -5.38 5.19
C ILE A 69 -5.14 -5.73 6.67
N GLY A 70 -4.58 -4.88 7.51
CA GLY A 70 -4.74 -4.94 8.96
C GLY A 70 -5.49 -3.73 9.50
N LEU A 71 -6.03 -3.85 10.69
CA LEU A 71 -6.80 -2.80 11.36
C LEU A 71 -6.23 -2.52 12.76
N LEU A 72 -5.83 -1.29 12.98
CA LEU A 72 -5.49 -0.74 14.29
C LEU A 72 -6.52 0.32 14.67
N VAL A 73 -6.89 0.35 15.93
CA VAL A 73 -7.70 1.41 16.51
C VAL A 73 -6.91 2.10 17.61
N PHE A 74 -7.05 3.40 17.72
CA PHE A 74 -6.32 4.15 18.74
C PHE A 74 -7.15 5.27 19.37
N GLY A 75 -6.79 5.58 20.57
CA GLY A 75 -7.15 6.76 21.34
C GLY A 75 -5.90 7.17 22.11
N LYS A 76 -5.93 7.16 23.43
CA LYS A 76 -4.77 7.30 24.28
C LYS A 76 -3.79 6.13 24.17
N GLU A 77 -4.31 4.95 23.91
CA GLU A 77 -3.59 3.70 23.66
C GLU A 77 -3.97 3.13 22.30
N THR A 78 -3.17 2.19 21.76
CA THR A 78 -3.39 1.59 20.45
C THR A 78 -3.65 0.10 20.60
N PHE A 79 -4.67 -0.40 19.91
CA PHE A 79 -5.07 -1.81 19.93
C PHE A 79 -5.11 -2.36 18.50
N ILE A 80 -4.67 -3.62 18.37
CA ILE A 80 -4.80 -4.35 17.11
C ILE A 80 -6.18 -4.96 17.08
N GLN A 81 -7.04 -4.47 16.20
CA GLN A 81 -8.36 -5.02 15.97
C GLN A 81 -8.30 -6.21 15.02
N CYS A 82 -7.48 -6.12 13.96
CA CYS A 82 -7.24 -7.20 13.02
C CYS A 82 -5.77 -7.20 12.57
N PRO A 83 -5.04 -8.34 12.64
CA PRO A 83 -3.72 -8.44 12.01
C PRO A 83 -3.83 -8.39 10.49
N LEU A 84 -2.69 -8.28 9.77
CA LEU A 84 -2.65 -8.35 8.31
C LEU A 84 -3.30 -9.65 7.82
N THR A 85 -4.32 -9.51 6.98
CA THR A 85 -5.10 -10.63 6.42
C THR A 85 -5.57 -10.33 5.00
N ILE A 86 -5.80 -11.39 4.21
CA ILE A 86 -6.52 -11.37 2.93
C ILE A 86 -7.99 -11.77 3.10
N ASP A 87 -8.40 -12.16 4.32
CA ASP A 87 -9.80 -12.46 4.62
C ASP A 87 -10.57 -11.17 4.92
N TYR A 88 -11.10 -10.58 3.85
CA TYR A 88 -11.86 -9.33 3.95
C TYR A 88 -13.19 -9.48 4.67
N SER A 89 -13.73 -10.70 4.79
CA SER A 89 -14.98 -10.93 5.51
C SER A 89 -14.76 -10.83 7.02
N VAL A 90 -13.69 -11.43 7.51
CA VAL A 90 -13.26 -11.31 8.92
C VAL A 90 -12.88 -9.86 9.24
N LEU A 91 -12.10 -9.22 8.36
CA LEU A 91 -11.70 -7.83 8.54
C LEU A 91 -12.91 -6.88 8.64
N ASN A 92 -13.91 -7.03 7.76
CA ASN A 92 -15.14 -6.24 7.79
C ASN A 92 -15.99 -6.51 9.05
N SER A 93 -16.04 -7.75 9.51
CA SER A 93 -16.73 -8.08 10.76
C SER A 93 -16.09 -7.38 11.95
N LEU A 94 -14.75 -7.42 12.06
CA LEU A 94 -14.00 -6.75 13.12
C LEU A 94 -14.06 -5.23 13.01
N LEU A 95 -14.09 -4.66 11.79
CA LEU A 95 -14.29 -3.23 11.56
C LEU A 95 -15.67 -2.78 12.04
N ASN A 96 -16.71 -3.58 11.83
CA ASN A 96 -18.07 -3.29 12.33
C ASN A 96 -18.16 -3.24 13.84
N GLU A 97 -17.36 -4.04 14.55
CA GLU A 97 -17.31 -4.08 16.02
C GLU A 97 -16.58 -2.86 16.61
N VAL A 98 -15.86 -2.08 15.80
CA VAL A 98 -15.16 -0.89 16.29
C VAL A 98 -16.16 0.11 16.86
N THR A 99 -15.91 0.53 18.08
CA THR A 99 -16.66 1.56 18.81
C THR A 99 -15.71 2.58 19.40
N VAL A 100 -16.24 3.74 19.78
CA VAL A 100 -15.47 4.74 20.54
C VAL A 100 -14.98 4.14 21.85
N MET A 101 -13.73 4.43 22.20
CA MET A 101 -13.09 3.90 23.40
C MET A 101 -13.75 4.38 24.68
N GLU A 102 -13.61 3.57 25.74
CA GLU A 102 -14.00 3.96 27.09
C GLU A 102 -13.30 5.26 27.53
N PRO A 103 -13.91 6.10 28.38
CA PRO A 103 -13.34 7.39 28.80
C PRO A 103 -11.93 7.34 29.37
N LYS A 104 -11.52 6.21 29.96
CA LYS A 104 -10.15 6.03 30.51
C LYS A 104 -9.05 5.98 29.43
N TYR A 105 -9.44 5.58 28.20
CA TYR A 105 -8.56 5.51 27.03
C TYR A 105 -8.79 6.67 26.06
N ASP A 106 -9.61 7.63 26.42
CA ASP A 106 -9.90 8.80 25.60
C ASP A 106 -8.66 9.70 25.49
N GLY A 107 -8.46 10.23 24.30
CA GLY A 107 -7.29 11.00 23.88
C GLY A 107 -6.83 10.54 22.51
N THR A 108 -5.82 11.20 21.95
CA THR A 108 -5.37 10.99 20.58
C THR A 108 -3.84 10.86 20.57
N ALA A 109 -3.34 9.62 20.52
CA ALA A 109 -1.90 9.30 20.57
C ALA A 109 -1.38 8.90 19.18
N ILE A 110 -1.31 9.85 18.25
CA ILE A 110 -0.94 9.64 16.83
C ILE A 110 0.44 8.97 16.70
N GLY A 111 1.45 9.45 17.44
CA GLY A 111 2.80 8.91 17.37
C GLY A 111 2.88 7.45 17.78
N VAL A 112 2.13 7.04 18.83
CA VAL A 112 2.05 5.64 19.28
C VAL A 112 1.32 4.79 18.26
N ALA A 113 0.27 5.32 17.62
CA ALA A 113 -0.50 4.64 16.59
C ALA A 113 0.38 4.35 15.36
N ILE A 114 1.13 5.33 14.86
CA ILE A 114 2.09 5.16 13.76
C ILE A 114 3.16 4.12 14.13
N ALA A 115 3.79 4.23 15.30
CA ALA A 115 4.81 3.29 15.76
C ALA A 115 4.28 1.85 15.85
N SER A 116 3.02 1.68 16.27
CA SER A 116 2.35 0.38 16.30
C SER A 116 2.13 -0.18 14.89
N GLY A 117 1.72 0.65 13.93
CA GLY A 117 1.59 0.30 12.52
C GLY A 117 2.94 -0.11 11.91
N VAL A 118 3.98 0.67 12.15
CA VAL A 118 5.36 0.36 11.71
C VAL A 118 5.81 -0.99 12.25
N ASN A 119 5.56 -1.27 13.53
CA ASN A 119 5.93 -2.55 14.12
C ASN A 119 5.26 -3.76 13.45
N ARG A 120 4.09 -3.58 12.81
CA ARG A 120 3.40 -4.62 12.05
C ARG A 120 3.95 -4.81 10.63
N LEU A 121 4.41 -3.71 10.01
CA LEU A 121 4.87 -3.70 8.63
C LEU A 121 6.38 -3.88 8.47
N ARG A 122 7.19 -3.61 9.50
CA ARG A 122 8.67 -3.59 9.39
C ARG A 122 9.29 -4.90 8.94
N ASN A 123 8.63 -6.04 9.22
CA ASN A 123 9.12 -7.37 8.84
C ASN A 123 8.34 -7.93 7.63
N SER A 124 7.55 -7.11 6.95
CA SER A 124 6.87 -7.50 5.74
C SER A 124 7.84 -7.53 4.56
N ASP A 125 7.73 -8.57 3.72
CA ASP A 125 8.48 -8.71 2.47
C ASP A 125 7.76 -8.05 1.29
N SER A 126 6.61 -7.38 1.52
CA SER A 126 5.88 -6.64 0.49
C SER A 126 6.69 -5.44 0.00
N GLU A 127 6.71 -5.20 -1.31
CA GLU A 127 7.40 -4.05 -1.91
C GLU A 127 6.73 -2.72 -1.51
N SER A 128 5.40 -2.71 -1.44
CA SER A 128 4.65 -1.55 -0.96
C SER A 128 4.06 -1.80 0.43
N LYS A 129 4.41 -0.91 1.36
CA LYS A 129 3.97 -0.91 2.76
C LYS A 129 3.33 0.43 3.10
N VAL A 130 2.07 0.41 3.47
CA VAL A 130 1.25 1.60 3.61
C VAL A 130 0.54 1.64 4.97
N ILE A 131 0.59 2.77 5.63
CA ILE A 131 -0.27 3.12 6.75
C ILE A 131 -1.25 4.19 6.27
N ILE A 132 -2.55 3.98 6.50
CA ILE A 132 -3.58 4.99 6.28
C ILE A 132 -4.08 5.40 7.66
N LEU A 133 -3.62 6.55 8.13
CA LEU A 133 -3.99 7.13 9.41
C LEU A 133 -5.17 8.07 9.24
N LEU A 134 -6.24 7.82 9.98
CA LEU A 134 -7.39 8.70 10.03
C LEU A 134 -7.59 9.22 11.45
N SER A 135 -7.60 10.54 11.60
CA SER A 135 -7.85 11.24 12.86
C SER A 135 -8.62 12.53 12.63
N ASP A 136 -9.35 12.97 13.63
CA ASP A 136 -10.05 14.24 13.65
C ASP A 136 -9.48 15.26 14.66
N GLY A 137 -8.42 14.88 15.38
CA GLY A 137 -7.89 15.65 16.49
C GLY A 137 -6.41 15.93 16.45
N SER A 138 -5.98 16.77 17.39
CA SER A 138 -4.58 17.05 17.67
C SER A 138 -3.99 15.95 18.54
N ASN A 139 -2.71 15.65 18.32
CA ASN A 139 -1.98 14.74 19.20
C ASN A 139 -1.91 15.29 20.62
N ASN A 140 -2.66 14.72 21.54
CA ASN A 140 -2.76 15.19 22.94
C ASN A 140 -2.42 14.11 23.97
N ALA A 141 -2.02 12.93 23.52
CA ALA A 141 -1.66 11.79 24.37
C ALA A 141 -0.48 11.01 23.77
N GLY A 142 0.02 10.03 24.53
CA GLY A 142 1.13 9.17 24.12
C GLY A 142 2.52 9.77 24.41
N SER A 143 3.53 8.89 24.41
CA SER A 143 4.92 9.23 24.73
C SER A 143 5.81 9.40 23.49
N ILE A 144 5.28 9.13 22.29
CA ILE A 144 6.01 9.18 21.02
C ILE A 144 5.53 10.39 20.23
N ASP A 145 6.47 11.23 19.83
CA ASP A 145 6.20 12.36 18.94
C ASP A 145 5.81 11.86 17.54
N PRO A 146 4.71 12.37 16.93
CA PRO A 146 4.21 11.92 15.63
C PRO A 146 5.25 12.01 14.50
N ILE A 147 6.00 13.11 14.43
CA ILE A 147 7.03 13.31 13.38
C ILE A 147 8.20 12.34 13.57
N SER A 148 8.57 12.06 14.82
CA SER A 148 9.59 11.05 15.12
C SER A 148 9.15 9.65 14.72
N ALA A 149 7.88 9.28 14.95
CA ALA A 149 7.31 8.01 14.47
C ALA A 149 7.26 7.93 12.93
N ALA A 150 6.94 9.04 12.26
CA ALA A 150 6.96 9.12 10.79
C ALA A 150 8.39 8.94 10.23
N LYS A 151 9.42 9.48 10.87
CA LYS A 151 10.82 9.25 10.46
C LYS A 151 11.20 7.79 10.56
N ILE A 152 10.78 7.09 11.61
CA ILE A 152 10.98 5.64 11.73
C ILE A 152 10.23 4.91 10.63
N ALA A 153 8.98 5.26 10.32
CA ALA A 153 8.23 4.68 9.22
C ALA A 153 9.00 4.78 7.89
N LYS A 154 9.55 5.97 7.59
CA LYS A 154 10.37 6.21 6.41
C LYS A 154 11.60 5.31 6.33
N GLU A 155 12.31 5.09 7.44
CA GLU A 155 13.49 4.20 7.49
C GLU A 155 13.16 2.75 7.09
N TYR A 156 11.92 2.31 7.37
CA TYR A 156 11.42 0.99 6.96
C TYR A 156 10.74 0.99 5.59
N GLY A 157 10.79 2.10 4.84
CA GLY A 157 10.13 2.22 3.53
C GLY A 157 8.60 2.19 3.62
N ILE A 158 8.02 2.62 4.75
CA ILE A 158 6.59 2.64 5.00
C ILE A 158 6.05 4.04 4.72
N LYS A 159 5.09 4.16 3.81
CA LYS A 159 4.37 5.41 3.55
C LYS A 159 3.23 5.58 4.56
N VAL A 160 3.02 6.80 5.03
CA VAL A 160 1.94 7.13 5.96
C VAL A 160 1.03 8.19 5.33
N TYR A 161 -0.05 7.76 4.71
CA TYR A 161 -1.12 8.64 4.27
C TYR A 161 -1.92 9.10 5.49
N THR A 162 -2.18 10.39 5.57
CA THR A 162 -2.92 10.97 6.68
C THR A 162 -4.22 11.59 6.19
N ILE A 163 -5.32 11.31 6.89
CA ILE A 163 -6.66 11.82 6.58
C ILE A 163 -7.18 12.56 7.79
N GLY A 164 -7.36 13.86 7.65
CA GLY A 164 -8.02 14.70 8.65
C GLY A 164 -9.54 14.68 8.44
N ALA A 165 -10.31 14.07 9.35
CA ALA A 165 -11.76 13.97 9.24
C ALA A 165 -12.48 15.04 10.07
N GLY A 166 -13.23 15.92 9.40
CA GLY A 166 -14.05 16.93 10.08
C GLY A 166 -14.46 18.05 9.14
N THR A 167 -15.61 18.64 9.42
CA THR A 167 -16.13 19.76 8.64
C THR A 167 -15.40 21.07 8.95
N ASN A 168 -15.60 22.07 8.09
CA ASN A 168 -15.08 23.44 8.31
C ASN A 168 -15.88 24.22 9.38
N GLN A 169 -16.84 23.57 10.05
CA GLN A 169 -17.58 24.20 11.12
C GLN A 169 -16.70 24.32 12.36
N SER A 170 -16.64 25.52 12.91
CA SER A 170 -15.82 25.82 14.10
C SER A 170 -16.31 25.12 15.37
N ILE A 171 -17.55 24.67 15.40
CA ILE A 171 -18.20 24.05 16.58
C ILE A 171 -19.03 22.86 16.11
N THR A 172 -18.81 21.72 16.74
CA THR A 172 -19.53 20.47 16.47
C THR A 172 -20.14 19.95 17.76
N GLN A 173 -21.32 19.36 17.67
CA GLN A 173 -21.99 18.72 18.80
C GLN A 173 -21.46 17.28 18.97
N ILE A 174 -21.02 16.96 20.19
CA ILE A 174 -20.64 15.61 20.58
C ILE A 174 -21.66 15.12 21.62
N PRO A 175 -22.34 13.99 21.37
CA PRO A 175 -23.28 13.42 22.35
C PRO A 175 -22.61 13.22 23.71
N GLY A 176 -23.25 13.71 24.77
CA GLY A 176 -22.73 13.62 26.15
C GLY A 176 -21.67 14.64 26.57
N ARG A 177 -21.09 15.41 25.61
CA ARG A 177 -20.07 16.45 25.88
C ARG A 177 -20.53 17.86 25.48
N GLY A 178 -21.64 18.00 24.74
CA GLY A 178 -22.13 19.27 24.26
C GLY A 178 -21.40 19.80 23.03
N PHE A 179 -21.24 21.12 22.93
CA PHE A 179 -20.58 21.77 21.80
C PHE A 179 -19.09 21.87 22.04
N VAL A 180 -18.30 21.31 21.12
CA VAL A 180 -16.84 21.31 21.18
C VAL A 180 -16.29 22.00 19.92
N ARG A 181 -15.21 22.77 20.09
CA ARG A 181 -14.51 23.38 18.96
C ARG A 181 -13.84 22.29 18.12
N ASN A 182 -14.05 22.36 16.82
CA ASN A 182 -13.49 21.42 15.86
C ASN A 182 -12.10 21.94 15.43
N GLU A 183 -11.04 21.45 16.07
CA GLU A 183 -9.66 21.82 15.73
C GLU A 183 -8.93 20.56 15.25
N ILE A 184 -8.63 20.49 13.94
CA ILE A 184 -7.77 19.46 13.37
C ILE A 184 -6.36 20.03 13.27
N ASP A 185 -5.39 19.30 13.79
CA ASP A 185 -3.97 19.62 13.65
C ASP A 185 -3.46 19.20 12.27
N GLU A 186 -3.86 19.98 11.25
CA GLU A 186 -3.44 19.70 9.87
C GLU A 186 -1.93 19.81 9.70
N GLU A 187 -1.25 20.70 10.44
CA GLU A 187 0.20 20.88 10.35
C GLU A 187 0.94 19.59 10.70
N THR A 188 0.58 18.96 11.81
CA THR A 188 1.15 17.67 12.21
C THR A 188 0.83 16.57 11.20
N LEU A 189 -0.41 16.48 10.69
CA LEU A 189 -0.82 15.45 9.72
C LEU A 189 -0.10 15.63 8.38
N ILE A 190 0.05 16.86 7.88
CA ILE A 190 0.83 17.18 6.68
C ILE A 190 2.30 16.81 6.89
N GLY A 191 2.89 17.20 8.04
CA GLY A 191 4.27 16.87 8.34
C GLY A 191 4.58 15.38 8.38
N ILE A 192 3.65 14.55 8.90
CA ILE A 192 3.77 13.08 8.89
C ILE A 192 3.80 12.56 7.44
N ALA A 193 2.85 13.00 6.62
CA ALA A 193 2.74 12.56 5.22
C ALA A 193 3.99 12.97 4.42
N ASP A 194 4.43 14.21 4.53
CA ASP A 194 5.60 14.73 3.82
C ASP A 194 6.89 13.99 4.19
N VAL A 195 7.10 13.71 5.48
CA VAL A 195 8.27 12.95 5.95
C VAL A 195 8.34 11.58 5.30
N THR A 196 7.21 10.91 5.07
CA THR A 196 7.14 9.55 4.52
C THR A 196 6.91 9.50 3.01
N ASN A 197 7.01 10.66 2.31
CA ASN A 197 6.74 10.82 0.88
C ASN A 197 5.32 10.37 0.48
N ALA A 198 4.36 10.53 1.40
CA ALA A 198 2.93 10.28 1.17
C ALA A 198 2.16 11.61 1.07
N LYS A 199 0.83 11.55 1.09
CA LYS A 199 -0.04 12.73 1.00
C LYS A 199 -0.95 12.86 2.21
N TYR A 200 -1.23 14.11 2.58
CA TYR A 200 -2.32 14.48 3.46
C TYR A 200 -3.59 14.72 2.66
N PHE A 201 -4.73 14.33 3.21
CA PHE A 201 -6.05 14.57 2.67
C PHE A 201 -6.98 15.15 3.73
N ARG A 202 -7.86 16.05 3.31
CA ARG A 202 -8.93 16.59 4.15
C ARG A 202 -10.26 15.99 3.74
N ALA A 203 -10.90 15.26 4.66
CA ALA A 203 -12.25 14.76 4.48
C ALA A 203 -13.26 15.68 5.19
N ILE A 204 -14.20 16.19 4.43
CA ILE A 204 -15.25 17.09 4.92
C ILE A 204 -16.64 16.44 4.98
N ASP A 205 -16.77 15.28 4.33
CA ASP A 205 -17.99 14.47 4.30
C ASP A 205 -17.65 13.01 3.92
N LYS A 206 -18.65 12.13 3.94
CA LYS A 206 -18.51 10.72 3.58
C LYS A 206 -18.08 10.51 2.12
N ALA A 207 -18.55 11.34 1.19
CA ALA A 207 -18.22 11.20 -0.22
C ALA A 207 -16.73 11.52 -0.47
N SER A 208 -16.21 12.55 0.20
CA SER A 208 -14.77 12.88 0.14
C SER A 208 -13.90 11.76 0.72
N LEU A 209 -14.33 11.07 1.79
CA LEU A 209 -13.62 9.89 2.33
C LEU A 209 -13.47 8.77 1.29
N SER A 210 -14.56 8.37 0.63
CA SER A 210 -14.50 7.34 -0.43
C SER A 210 -13.61 7.76 -1.60
N GLY A 211 -13.67 9.05 -1.98
CA GLY A 211 -12.80 9.62 -3.03
C GLY A 211 -11.32 9.57 -2.65
N ILE A 212 -10.97 9.89 -1.40
CA ILE A 212 -9.61 9.86 -0.86
C ILE A 212 -9.04 8.43 -0.91
N TYR A 213 -9.79 7.45 -0.44
CA TYR A 213 -9.38 6.06 -0.51
C TYR A 213 -9.11 5.58 -1.95
N SER A 214 -9.97 6.01 -2.91
CA SER A 214 -9.76 5.72 -4.33
C SER A 214 -8.51 6.41 -4.90
N GLU A 215 -8.16 7.61 -4.42
CA GLU A 215 -6.93 8.31 -4.84
C GLU A 215 -5.68 7.61 -4.29
N ILE A 216 -5.69 7.20 -3.02
CA ILE A 216 -4.58 6.43 -2.41
C ILE A 216 -4.36 5.13 -3.20
N ASP A 217 -5.42 4.42 -3.57
CA ASP A 217 -5.33 3.21 -4.39
C ASP A 217 -4.63 3.46 -5.73
N LYS A 218 -5.00 4.53 -6.42
CA LYS A 218 -4.38 4.90 -7.70
C LYS A 218 -2.90 5.26 -7.55
N LEU A 219 -2.54 5.99 -6.48
CA LEU A 219 -1.15 6.39 -6.22
C LEU A 219 -0.26 5.17 -6.02
N GLU A 220 -0.66 4.22 -5.18
CA GLU A 220 0.13 3.02 -4.91
C GLU A 220 0.24 2.12 -6.14
N LYS A 221 -0.86 1.85 -6.84
CA LYS A 221 -0.84 1.03 -8.06
C LYS A 221 -0.02 1.66 -9.20
N SER A 222 0.03 2.99 -9.30
CA SER A 222 0.82 3.67 -10.34
C SER A 222 2.32 3.59 -10.08
N GLU A 223 2.77 3.60 -8.84
CA GLU A 223 4.19 3.46 -8.49
C GLU A 223 4.70 2.04 -8.74
N ILE A 224 3.88 1.04 -8.42
CA ILE A 224 4.18 -0.37 -8.68
C ILE A 224 4.38 -0.62 -10.19
N SER A 225 3.51 -0.11 -11.04
CA SER A 225 3.58 -0.32 -12.50
C SER A 225 4.85 0.26 -13.16
N VAL A 226 5.53 1.21 -12.54
CA VAL A 226 6.79 1.78 -13.04
C VAL A 226 7.99 0.87 -12.78
N SER A 227 7.93 0.02 -11.74
CA SER A 227 9.01 -0.90 -11.37
C SER A 227 9.21 -2.06 -12.35
N TYR A 228 8.19 -2.43 -13.13
CA TYR A 228 8.21 -3.58 -14.04
C TYR A 228 9.11 -3.44 -15.27
N PHE A 229 9.66 -2.26 -15.56
CA PHE A 229 10.37 -2.02 -16.83
C PHE A 229 11.88 -2.28 -16.83
N SER A 230 12.49 -2.88 -15.79
CA SER A 230 13.95 -2.87 -15.68
C SER A 230 14.66 -4.20 -15.44
N SER A 231 14.06 -5.36 -15.61
CA SER A 231 14.84 -6.61 -15.61
C SER A 231 14.69 -7.40 -16.91
N PHE A 232 15.30 -6.89 -17.99
CA PHE A 232 15.62 -7.77 -19.12
C PHE A 232 16.90 -8.55 -18.77
N GLU A 233 16.78 -9.84 -18.47
CA GLU A 233 17.95 -10.72 -18.47
C GLU A 233 18.49 -10.81 -19.90
N GLU A 234 19.67 -10.25 -20.12
CA GLU A 234 20.34 -10.25 -21.42
C GLU A 234 20.84 -11.66 -21.77
N VAL A 235 19.95 -12.52 -22.25
CA VAL A 235 20.26 -13.91 -22.63
C VAL A 235 21.12 -13.99 -23.89
N TYR A 236 21.25 -12.90 -24.66
CA TYR A 236 22.00 -12.88 -25.91
C TYR A 236 23.50 -13.20 -25.75
N ILE A 237 24.10 -12.95 -24.59
CA ILE A 237 25.51 -13.21 -24.29
C ILE A 237 25.84 -14.68 -24.50
N TRP A 238 24.96 -15.59 -24.11
CA TRP A 238 25.15 -17.04 -24.30
C TRP A 238 25.13 -17.45 -25.77
N PHE A 239 24.32 -16.82 -26.60
CA PHE A 239 24.27 -17.05 -28.04
C PHE A 239 25.50 -16.50 -28.74
N ILE A 240 26.03 -15.35 -28.32
CA ILE A 240 27.30 -14.81 -28.84
C ILE A 240 28.47 -15.74 -28.50
N LEU A 241 28.58 -16.22 -27.26
CA LEU A 241 29.59 -17.18 -26.85
C LEU A 241 29.52 -18.48 -27.66
N LEU A 242 28.33 -19.01 -27.86
CA LEU A 242 28.10 -20.20 -28.69
C LEU A 242 28.56 -19.97 -30.14
N GLY A 243 28.19 -18.82 -30.72
CA GLY A 243 28.65 -18.42 -32.08
C GLY A 243 30.17 -18.32 -32.18
N PHE A 244 30.82 -17.76 -31.17
CA PHE A 244 32.30 -17.67 -31.11
C PHE A 244 32.96 -19.05 -31.07
N VAL A 245 32.41 -19.99 -30.30
CA VAL A 245 32.87 -21.39 -30.24
C VAL A 245 32.75 -22.05 -31.61
N PHE A 246 31.67 -21.85 -32.36
CA PHE A 246 31.50 -22.41 -33.72
C PHE A 246 32.48 -21.80 -34.72
N ILE A 247 32.80 -20.53 -34.63
CA ILE A 247 33.81 -19.86 -35.47
C ILE A 247 35.20 -20.47 -35.22
N ILE A 248 35.61 -20.62 -33.95
CA ILE A 248 36.88 -21.23 -33.58
C ILE A 248 36.94 -22.66 -34.06
N LEU A 249 35.88 -23.44 -33.86
CA LEU A 249 35.82 -24.84 -34.28
C LEU A 249 35.90 -24.97 -35.82
N SER A 250 35.27 -24.06 -36.56
CA SER A 250 35.31 -23.98 -38.02
C SER A 250 36.75 -23.71 -38.52
N GLU A 251 37.49 -22.77 -37.90
CA GLU A 251 38.89 -22.49 -38.27
C GLU A 251 39.84 -23.64 -37.91
N LEU A 252 39.61 -24.30 -36.78
CA LEU A 252 40.39 -25.50 -36.38
C LEU A 252 40.15 -26.65 -37.37
N LEU A 253 38.94 -26.93 -37.77
CA LEU A 253 38.59 -27.95 -38.78
C LEU A 253 39.17 -27.60 -40.13
N ARG A 254 39.11 -26.34 -40.56
CA ARG A 254 39.72 -25.85 -41.81
C ARG A 254 41.23 -26.04 -41.82
N THR A 255 41.92 -25.70 -40.71
CA THR A 255 43.39 -25.75 -40.62
C THR A 255 43.89 -27.17 -40.45
N TYR A 256 43.21 -28.06 -39.72
CA TYR A 256 43.69 -29.41 -39.41
C TYR A 256 43.17 -30.46 -40.40
N TYR A 257 41.91 -30.39 -40.85
CA TYR A 257 41.32 -31.43 -41.68
C TYR A 257 41.45 -31.13 -43.17
N PHE A 258 41.13 -29.91 -43.61
CA PHE A 258 41.17 -29.57 -45.05
C PHE A 258 42.57 -29.27 -45.58
N ARG A 259 43.52 -28.84 -44.76
CA ARG A 259 44.88 -28.64 -45.18
C ARG A 259 45.62 -29.95 -45.49
N ARG A 260 45.16 -31.09 -44.94
CA ARG A 260 45.69 -32.43 -45.26
C ARG A 260 45.13 -33.05 -46.53
N VAL A 261 43.97 -32.59 -47.01
CA VAL A 261 43.29 -33.17 -48.22
C VAL A 261 43.76 -32.50 -49.52
N LEU A 262 44.40 -31.34 -49.48
CA LEU A 262 44.86 -30.60 -50.65
C LEU A 262 46.33 -30.90 -51.04
N TRP A 263 46.94 -31.95 -50.49
CA TRP A 263 48.30 -32.40 -50.85
C TRP A 263 48.23 -33.85 -51.38
N PHE A 264 47.38 -34.16 -52.32
CA PHE A 264 47.43 -35.29 -53.23
C PHE A 264 47.12 -34.84 -54.65
#